data_9d7a1334c6458bd0078e8956cbf4ae05
#
_entry.id   9d7a1334c6458bd0078e8956cbf4ae05
#
_cell.length_a   1.000
_cell.length_b   1.000
_cell.length_c   1.000
_cell.angle_alpha   90.00
_cell.angle_beta   90.00
_cell.angle_gamma   90.00
#
_symmetry.space_group_name_H-M   'P 1'
#
loop_
_entity.id
_entity.type
_entity.pdbx_description
1 polymer ?
#
loop_
_entity_poly.entity_id
_entity_poly.type
_entity_poly.pdbx_seq_one_letter_code
_entity_poly.pdbx_strand_id
1 'polypeptide(L)'
;MPVKIRLQRHGSKKRPFYFIVVADIRAPRDGKFIQKIGTYNPLTVPASVQLDRQKALDWLHKGAQPTDTVRRILSYKGVLYLKHLLRGVKLGLFDEAAAMEKFSKWHSEHELHVKKRQEDHRKARPGGRRSPAPARRVERKQENETQS
;
A
#
# COMPACT_ATOMS: atom_id res chain seq x y z
N MET A 1 5.42 21.35 -16.02
CA MET A 1 6.11 21.29 -14.71
C MET A 1 6.39 19.83 -14.36
N PRO A 2 7.59 19.47 -13.94
CA PRO A 2 7.90 18.10 -13.60
C PRO A 2 7.24 17.71 -12.28
N VAL A 3 6.35 16.73 -12.33
CA VAL A 3 5.62 16.19 -11.20
C VAL A 3 6.26 14.87 -10.78
N LYS A 4 6.48 14.68 -9.48
CA LYS A 4 7.00 13.43 -8.91
C LYS A 4 6.01 12.73 -8.00
N ILE A 5 6.03 11.41 -8.03
CA ILE A 5 5.38 10.56 -7.01
C ILE A 5 6.45 10.24 -5.98
N ARG A 6 6.25 10.69 -4.74
CA ARG A 6 7.24 10.57 -3.67
C ARG A 6 6.62 10.22 -2.33
N LEU A 7 7.46 9.87 -1.37
CA LEU A 7 7.07 9.67 0.01
C LEU A 7 7.17 10.98 0.79
N GLN A 8 6.11 11.32 1.51
CA GLN A 8 6.07 12.39 2.49
C GLN A 8 6.08 11.76 3.88
N ARG A 9 6.99 12.20 4.75
CA ARG A 9 7.13 11.62 6.08
C ARG A 9 6.10 12.20 7.05
N HIS A 10 5.46 11.32 7.78
CA HIS A 10 4.55 11.61 8.88
C HIS A 10 4.88 10.72 10.08
N GLY A 11 4.13 10.88 11.17
CA GLY A 11 4.34 10.12 12.40
C GLY A 11 5.42 10.71 13.31
N SER A 12 5.63 10.07 14.45
CA SER A 12 6.58 10.51 15.47
C SER A 12 8.03 10.13 15.13
N LYS A 13 8.99 10.64 15.92
CA LYS A 13 10.44 10.42 15.73
C LYS A 13 10.82 8.94 15.64
N LYS A 14 10.24 8.08 16.48
CA LYS A 14 10.53 6.63 16.55
C LYS A 14 9.52 5.77 15.81
N ARG A 15 8.41 6.34 15.27
CA ARG A 15 7.35 5.63 14.55
C ARG A 15 7.05 6.33 13.22
N PRO A 16 7.93 6.17 12.21
CA PRO A 16 7.73 6.78 10.90
C PRO A 16 6.54 6.16 10.18
N PHE A 17 5.76 7.01 9.55
CA PHE A 17 4.67 6.66 8.67
C PHE A 17 4.76 7.55 7.42
N TYR A 18 4.44 7.03 6.25
CA TYR A 18 4.63 7.77 5.02
C TYR A 18 3.33 7.84 4.21
N PHE A 19 3.06 9.01 3.65
CA PHE A 19 2.09 9.17 2.59
C PHE A 19 2.78 9.06 1.24
N ILE A 20 2.13 8.36 0.31
CA ILE A 20 2.53 8.32 -1.10
C ILE A 20 1.76 9.45 -1.77
N VAL A 21 2.48 10.48 -2.20
CA VAL A 21 1.89 11.71 -2.72
C VAL A 21 2.45 12.06 -4.08
N VAL A 22 1.63 12.78 -4.84
CA VAL A 22 2.02 13.46 -6.08
C VAL A 22 2.31 14.90 -5.74
N ALA A 23 3.49 15.37 -6.04
CA ALA A 23 3.92 16.74 -5.75
C ALA A 23 4.81 17.31 -6.83
N ASP A 24 4.88 18.61 -6.91
CA ASP A 24 5.88 19.33 -7.72
C ASP A 24 7.28 19.00 -7.22
N ILE A 25 8.23 18.87 -8.14
CA ILE A 25 9.64 18.58 -7.82
C ILE A 25 10.27 19.65 -6.94
N ARG A 26 9.83 20.90 -7.07
CA ARG A 26 10.33 22.05 -6.33
C ARG A 26 9.78 22.16 -4.91
N ALA A 27 8.63 21.51 -4.64
CA ALA A 27 8.02 21.54 -3.32
C ALA A 27 8.88 20.80 -2.28
N PRO A 28 9.00 21.29 -1.03
CA PRO A 28 9.72 20.60 0.03
C PRO A 28 9.09 19.23 0.32
N ARG A 29 9.87 18.30 0.91
CA ARG A 29 9.45 16.90 1.12
C ARG A 29 8.12 16.79 1.86
N ASP A 30 7.95 17.51 2.95
CA ASP A 30 6.79 17.44 3.85
C ASP A 30 5.83 18.64 3.63
N GLY A 31 5.99 19.36 2.51
CA GLY A 31 5.19 20.52 2.15
C GLY A 31 3.93 20.19 1.33
N LYS A 32 3.45 21.19 0.59
CA LYS A 32 2.24 21.08 -0.24
C LYS A 32 2.39 19.97 -1.30
N PHE A 33 1.36 19.17 -1.45
CA PHE A 33 1.25 18.14 -2.48
C PHE A 33 -0.03 18.35 -3.29
N ILE A 34 -0.08 17.78 -4.50
CA ILE A 34 -1.21 17.87 -5.41
C ILE A 34 -2.28 16.86 -5.00
N GLN A 35 -1.88 15.59 -4.81
CA GLN A 35 -2.80 14.50 -4.48
C GLN A 35 -2.10 13.42 -3.65
N LYS A 36 -2.82 12.89 -2.67
CA LYS A 36 -2.43 11.67 -1.95
C LYS A 36 -2.96 10.45 -2.70
N ILE A 37 -2.06 9.49 -2.97
CA ILE A 37 -2.38 8.24 -3.68
C ILE A 37 -2.50 7.08 -2.70
N GLY A 38 -1.77 7.12 -1.58
CA GLY A 38 -1.76 6.02 -0.65
C GLY A 38 -0.94 6.26 0.60
N THR A 39 -0.72 5.18 1.34
CA THR A 39 0.06 5.17 2.59
C THR A 39 1.05 4.03 2.60
N TYR A 40 2.17 4.23 3.29
CA TYR A 40 3.22 3.24 3.47
C TYR A 40 3.67 3.20 4.93
N ASN A 41 3.55 2.04 5.55
CA ASN A 41 4.01 1.79 6.91
C ASN A 41 5.16 0.78 6.89
N PRO A 42 6.40 1.20 7.18
CA PRO A 42 7.55 0.29 7.20
C PRO A 42 7.68 -0.53 8.48
N LEU A 43 6.94 -0.20 9.54
CA LEU A 43 7.07 -0.85 10.85
C LEU A 43 6.42 -2.23 10.93
N THR A 44 5.55 -2.55 9.99
CA THR A 44 4.94 -3.88 9.88
C THR A 44 5.80 -4.82 9.04
N VAL A 45 5.74 -6.11 9.30
CA VAL A 45 6.45 -7.12 8.49
C VAL A 45 5.43 -8.12 7.95
N PRO A 46 5.28 -8.18 6.63
CA PRO A 46 5.82 -7.28 5.62
C PRO A 46 5.25 -5.87 5.75
N ALA A 47 5.95 -4.88 5.19
CA ALA A 47 5.53 -3.48 5.22
C ALA A 47 4.12 -3.30 4.65
N SER A 48 3.26 -2.60 5.38
CA SER A 48 1.89 -2.34 4.94
C SER A 48 1.85 -1.22 3.92
N VAL A 49 1.29 -1.50 2.76
CA VAL A 49 1.11 -0.54 1.66
C VAL A 49 -0.35 -0.52 1.26
N GLN A 50 -1.02 0.60 1.50
CA GLN A 50 -2.34 0.89 0.95
C GLN A 50 -2.16 1.86 -0.23
N LEU A 51 -2.55 1.46 -1.41
CA LEU A 51 -2.35 2.22 -2.64
C LEU A 51 -3.59 2.16 -3.52
N ASP A 52 -4.06 3.32 -3.96
CA ASP A 52 -5.05 3.45 -5.02
C ASP A 52 -4.35 3.24 -6.39
N ARG A 53 -4.54 2.05 -6.96
CA ARG A 53 -3.88 1.66 -8.21
C ARG A 53 -4.31 2.52 -9.38
N GLN A 54 -5.59 2.89 -9.43
CA GLN A 54 -6.13 3.68 -10.54
C GLN A 54 -5.50 5.07 -10.56
N LYS A 55 -5.52 5.78 -9.43
CA LYS A 55 -4.88 7.10 -9.33
C LYS A 55 -3.39 7.05 -9.64
N ALA A 56 -2.70 5.99 -9.19
CA ALA A 56 -1.28 5.83 -9.49
C ALA A 56 -1.02 5.66 -10.98
N LEU A 57 -1.85 4.85 -11.68
CA LEU A 57 -1.77 4.67 -13.13
C LEU A 57 -2.03 5.97 -13.88
N ASP A 58 -3.08 6.70 -13.53
CA ASP A 58 -3.46 7.96 -14.17
C ASP A 58 -2.31 8.97 -14.10
N TRP A 59 -1.67 9.10 -12.93
CA TRP A 59 -0.51 9.98 -12.79
C TRP A 59 0.73 9.51 -13.57
N LEU A 60 0.95 8.18 -13.63
CA LEU A 60 2.03 7.62 -14.46
C LEU A 60 1.77 7.82 -15.97
N HIS A 61 0.51 7.81 -16.40
CA HIS A 61 0.13 8.12 -17.80
C HIS A 61 0.29 9.62 -18.10
N LYS A 62 0.01 10.49 -17.14
CA LYS A 62 0.25 11.94 -17.22
C LYS A 62 1.74 12.32 -17.17
N GLY A 63 2.63 11.32 -17.00
CA GLY A 63 4.09 11.54 -17.01
C GLY A 63 4.70 11.84 -15.65
N ALA A 64 3.99 11.63 -14.54
CA ALA A 64 4.57 11.77 -13.22
C ALA A 64 5.69 10.74 -13.00
N GLN A 65 6.85 11.20 -12.51
CA GLN A 65 8.01 10.35 -12.31
C GLN A 65 8.07 9.83 -10.86
N PRO A 66 8.03 8.52 -10.61
CA PRO A 66 8.19 7.97 -9.28
C PRO A 66 9.66 8.06 -8.82
N THR A 67 9.87 8.36 -7.54
CA THR A 67 11.19 8.17 -6.89
C THR A 67 11.53 6.67 -6.79
N ASP A 68 12.80 6.32 -6.61
CA ASP A 68 13.24 4.92 -6.60
C ASP A 68 12.50 4.06 -5.58
N THR A 69 12.31 4.57 -4.36
CA THR A 69 11.55 3.87 -3.32
C THR A 69 10.09 3.66 -3.74
N VAL A 70 9.43 4.70 -4.27
CA VAL A 70 8.05 4.59 -4.74
C VAL A 70 7.96 3.65 -5.94
N ARG A 71 8.93 3.67 -6.86
CA ARG A 71 9.00 2.74 -7.99
C ARG A 71 8.99 1.28 -7.51
N ARG A 72 9.77 0.95 -6.47
CA ARG A 72 9.77 -0.39 -5.86
C ARG A 72 8.41 -0.73 -5.26
N ILE A 73 7.77 0.21 -4.56
CA ILE A 73 6.42 0.03 -3.99
C ILE A 73 5.39 -0.20 -5.10
N LEU A 74 5.42 0.58 -6.17
CA LEU A 74 4.52 0.45 -7.33
C LEU A 74 4.73 -0.88 -8.06
N SER A 75 5.98 -1.33 -8.20
CA SER A 75 6.30 -2.65 -8.75
C SER A 75 5.74 -3.76 -7.87
N TYR A 76 5.97 -3.68 -6.56
CA TYR A 76 5.45 -4.66 -5.60
C TYR A 76 3.91 -4.76 -5.63
N LYS A 77 3.20 -3.65 -5.83
CA LYS A 77 1.73 -3.62 -5.97
C LYS A 77 1.23 -3.92 -7.40
N GLY A 78 2.12 -4.18 -8.34
CA GLY A 78 1.79 -4.55 -9.73
C GLY A 78 1.38 -3.38 -10.62
N VAL A 79 1.45 -2.13 -10.14
CA VAL A 79 1.03 -0.96 -10.94
C VAL A 79 1.89 -0.79 -12.19
N LEU A 80 3.20 -1.01 -12.07
CA LEU A 80 4.11 -0.91 -13.23
C LEU A 80 3.87 -2.03 -14.23
N TYR A 81 3.54 -3.24 -13.76
CA TYR A 81 3.18 -4.36 -14.64
C TYR A 81 1.87 -4.09 -15.39
N LEU A 82 0.86 -3.59 -14.68
CA LEU A 82 -0.41 -3.18 -15.31
C LEU A 82 -0.19 -2.07 -16.35
N LYS A 83 0.64 -1.05 -16.05
CA LYS A 83 1.03 -0.03 -17.02
C LYS A 83 1.68 -0.64 -18.27
N HIS A 84 2.56 -1.63 -18.10
CA HIS A 84 3.21 -2.33 -19.22
C HIS A 84 2.20 -3.08 -20.08
N LEU A 85 1.27 -3.83 -19.46
CA LEU A 85 0.21 -4.54 -20.18
C LEU A 85 -0.70 -3.58 -20.96
N LEU A 86 -1.15 -2.49 -20.35
CA LEU A 86 -1.97 -1.48 -21.02
C LEU A 86 -1.22 -0.80 -22.19
N ARG A 87 0.10 -0.66 -22.10
CA ARG A 87 0.91 -0.20 -23.24
C ARG A 87 0.90 -1.22 -24.38
N GLY A 88 0.96 -2.53 -24.08
CA GLY A 88 0.86 -3.60 -25.07
C GLY A 88 -0.48 -3.59 -25.80
N VAL A 89 -1.59 -3.36 -25.06
CA VAL A 89 -2.92 -3.18 -25.65
C VAL A 89 -2.96 -2.00 -26.63
N LYS A 90 -2.40 -0.85 -26.23
CA LYS A 90 -2.32 0.35 -27.10
C LYS A 90 -1.48 0.12 -28.37
N LEU A 91 -0.51 -0.79 -28.33
CA LEU A 91 0.32 -1.18 -29.47
C LEU A 91 -0.31 -2.30 -30.32
N GLY A 92 -1.51 -2.80 -29.94
CA GLY A 92 -2.21 -3.85 -30.66
C GLY A 92 -1.59 -5.24 -30.53
N LEU A 93 -0.73 -5.48 -29.53
CA LEU A 93 -0.08 -6.78 -29.34
C LEU A 93 -1.04 -7.85 -28.78
N PHE A 94 -2.05 -7.46 -28.04
CA PHE A 94 -3.08 -8.32 -27.44
C PHE A 94 -4.26 -7.49 -26.95
N ASP A 95 -5.39 -8.14 -26.73
CA ASP A 95 -6.63 -7.50 -26.25
C ASP A 95 -6.60 -7.12 -24.78
N GLU A 96 -7.45 -6.19 -24.39
CA GLU A 96 -7.57 -5.73 -23.00
C GLU A 96 -7.98 -6.87 -22.06
N ALA A 97 -8.87 -7.77 -22.50
CA ALA A 97 -9.28 -8.95 -21.75
C ALA A 97 -8.07 -9.85 -21.41
N ALA A 98 -7.21 -10.13 -22.39
CA ALA A 98 -5.99 -10.92 -22.22
C ALA A 98 -4.99 -10.21 -21.30
N ALA A 99 -4.91 -8.88 -21.31
CA ALA A 99 -4.09 -8.11 -20.40
C ALA A 99 -4.55 -8.25 -18.95
N MET A 100 -5.87 -8.16 -18.71
CA MET A 100 -6.45 -8.29 -17.37
C MET A 100 -6.33 -9.73 -16.84
N GLU A 101 -6.46 -10.74 -17.69
CA GLU A 101 -6.21 -12.13 -17.30
C GLU A 101 -4.76 -12.35 -16.85
N LYS A 102 -3.79 -11.87 -17.63
CA LYS A 102 -2.37 -11.95 -17.26
C LYS A 102 -2.09 -11.22 -15.94
N PHE A 103 -2.73 -10.07 -15.74
CA PHE A 103 -2.58 -9.32 -14.49
C PHE A 103 -3.19 -10.06 -13.30
N SER A 104 -4.39 -10.62 -13.42
CA SER A 104 -5.07 -11.36 -12.35
C SER A 104 -4.29 -12.61 -11.94
N LYS A 105 -3.74 -13.37 -12.92
CA LYS A 105 -2.86 -14.51 -12.65
C LYS A 105 -1.62 -14.10 -11.86
N TRP A 106 -0.91 -13.08 -12.33
CA TRP A 106 0.26 -12.57 -11.61
C TRP A 106 -0.10 -12.10 -10.19
N HIS A 107 -1.25 -11.41 -10.04
CA HIS A 107 -1.69 -10.87 -8.75
C HIS A 107 -1.96 -12.00 -7.75
N SER A 108 -2.66 -13.07 -8.16
CA SER A 108 -2.94 -14.23 -7.30
C SER A 108 -1.66 -14.94 -6.85
N GLU A 109 -0.71 -15.18 -7.77
CA GLU A 109 0.59 -15.76 -7.46
C GLU A 109 1.38 -14.89 -6.48
N HIS A 110 1.39 -13.57 -6.72
CA HIS A 110 2.08 -12.62 -5.85
C HIS A 110 1.49 -12.57 -4.44
N GLU A 111 0.17 -12.60 -4.30
CA GLU A 111 -0.49 -12.65 -2.98
C GLU A 111 -0.15 -13.92 -2.20
N LEU A 112 -0.07 -15.06 -2.86
CA LEU A 112 0.38 -16.31 -2.24
C LEU A 112 1.81 -16.19 -1.71
N HIS A 113 2.73 -15.61 -2.49
CA HIS A 113 4.10 -15.36 -2.04
C HIS A 113 4.16 -14.40 -0.84
N VAL A 114 3.33 -13.36 -0.83
CA VAL A 114 3.26 -12.41 0.29
C VAL A 114 2.75 -13.10 1.56
N LYS A 115 1.67 -13.88 1.46
CA LYS A 115 1.11 -14.66 2.59
C LYS A 115 2.13 -15.64 3.15
N LYS A 116 2.81 -16.41 2.28
CA LYS A 116 3.86 -17.35 2.69
C LYS A 116 4.97 -16.63 3.48
N ARG A 117 5.46 -15.50 2.96
CA ARG A 117 6.48 -14.70 3.65
C ARG A 117 6.00 -14.16 5.01
N GLN A 118 4.73 -13.80 5.13
CA GLN A 118 4.12 -13.40 6.41
C GLN A 118 4.13 -14.54 7.42
N GLU A 119 3.73 -15.74 6.98
CA GLU A 119 3.69 -16.93 7.82
C GLU A 119 5.08 -17.36 8.28
N ASP A 120 6.04 -17.37 7.37
CA ASP A 120 7.43 -17.70 7.67
C ASP A 120 8.01 -16.73 8.69
N HIS A 121 7.75 -15.42 8.52
CA HIS A 121 8.18 -14.41 9.48
C HIS A 121 7.48 -14.56 10.84
N ARG A 122 6.19 -14.94 10.85
CA ARG A 122 5.44 -15.22 12.08
C ARG A 122 5.99 -16.44 12.81
N LYS A 123 6.37 -17.50 12.07
CA LYS A 123 6.97 -18.72 12.61
C LYS A 123 8.40 -18.48 13.13
N ALA A 124 9.17 -17.63 12.44
CA ALA A 124 10.56 -17.30 12.80
C ALA A 124 10.69 -16.39 14.03
N ARG A 125 9.58 -15.81 14.55
CA ARG A 125 9.55 -15.08 15.82
C ARG A 125 9.19 -16.00 16.98
N PRO A 126 10.16 -16.64 17.66
CA PRO A 126 9.87 -17.39 18.87
C PRO A 126 9.53 -16.42 20.00
N GLY A 127 8.33 -16.49 20.54
CA GLY A 127 7.97 -15.88 21.82
C GLY A 127 7.66 -14.38 21.82
N GLY A 128 7.11 -13.82 20.77
CA GLY A 128 6.50 -12.48 20.86
C GLY A 128 5.27 -12.55 21.76
N ARG A 129 5.31 -11.86 22.92
CA ARG A 129 4.21 -11.70 23.87
C ARG A 129 2.86 -11.67 23.14
N ARG A 130 2.01 -12.65 23.39
CA ARG A 130 0.59 -12.58 23.07
C ARG A 130 0.09 -11.27 23.67
N SER A 131 -0.38 -10.36 22.83
CA SER A 131 -1.17 -9.24 23.31
C SER A 131 -2.28 -9.85 24.16
N PRO A 132 -2.48 -9.44 25.43
CA PRO A 132 -3.62 -9.92 26.19
C PRO A 132 -4.86 -9.57 25.37
N ALA A 133 -5.72 -10.56 25.15
CA ALA A 133 -7.02 -10.35 24.52
C ALA A 133 -7.70 -9.20 25.25
N PRO A 134 -8.42 -8.30 24.56
CA PRO A 134 -9.15 -7.24 25.22
C PRO A 134 -10.10 -7.89 26.23
N ALA A 135 -9.82 -7.62 27.51
CA ALA A 135 -10.62 -8.15 28.61
C ALA A 135 -12.08 -7.77 28.34
N ARG A 136 -12.93 -8.77 28.33
CA ARG A 136 -14.39 -8.67 28.37
C ARG A 136 -14.82 -7.60 29.39
N ARG A 137 -15.06 -6.42 28.90
CA ARG A 137 -15.68 -5.32 29.66
C ARG A 137 -17.13 -5.14 29.19
N VAL A 138 -17.89 -6.21 29.24
CA VAL A 138 -19.35 -6.13 29.07
C VAL A 138 -19.95 -7.19 29.99
N GLU A 139 -20.21 -6.85 31.26
CA GLU A 139 -21.18 -7.58 32.10
C GLU A 139 -21.23 -6.99 33.53
N ARG A 140 -21.27 -5.66 33.65
CA ARG A 140 -21.56 -5.01 34.94
C ARG A 140 -22.53 -3.83 34.86
N LYS A 141 -23.41 -3.83 33.87
CA LYS A 141 -24.39 -2.73 33.72
C LYS A 141 -25.86 -3.18 33.70
N GLN A 142 -26.14 -4.42 33.96
CA GLN A 142 -27.53 -4.89 33.96
C GLN A 142 -28.03 -5.42 35.32
N GLU A 143 -27.25 -5.38 36.39
CA GLU A 143 -27.70 -5.85 37.70
C GLU A 143 -28.20 -4.75 38.66
N ASN A 144 -28.14 -3.46 38.26
CA ASN A 144 -28.59 -2.35 39.12
C ASN A 144 -29.91 -1.72 38.71
N GLU A 145 -30.64 -2.23 37.72
CA GLU A 145 -31.97 -1.69 37.34
C GLU A 145 -33.16 -2.58 37.75
N THR A 146 -32.93 -3.63 38.54
CA THR A 146 -34.03 -4.53 39.02
C THR A 146 -34.25 -4.48 40.54
N GLN A 147 -33.67 -3.48 41.23
CA GLN A 147 -33.96 -3.25 42.66
C GLN A 147 -34.19 -1.73 42.91
N SER A 148 -35.24 -1.18 42.34
CA SER A 148 -35.91 0.03 42.82
C SER A 148 -37.38 0.03 42.40
#